data_f172b74262b50a567d4b0e8f6045f2b2
#
_entry.id   f172b74262b50a567d4b0e8f6045f2b2
#
_cell.length_a   1.000
_cell.length_b   1.000
_cell.length_c   1.000
_cell.angle_alpha   90.00
_cell.angle_beta   90.00
_cell.angle_gamma   90.00
#
_symmetry.space_group_name_H-M   'P 1'
#
loop_
_entity.id
_entity.type
_entity.pdbx_description
1 polymer ?
#
loop_
_entity_poly.entity_id
_entity_poly.type
_entity_poly.pdbx_seq_one_letter_code
_entity_poly.pdbx_strand_id
1 'polypeptide(L)'
;MVEQRGLTEQFEIASAATSTEEIWNGKGNPIYPPAQAELKKHGIGKTAYTNFAGKRARQVTKEDYHHYDYLLCADTNNIRNTERITGADTEGKIHLLLDYADELQEGSQLQTKNKSSNSISQTISRRGKSIADPWYSGDFTQTWNDVVAGCKGFLNYLKNVHKI
;
A
#
# COMPACT_ATOMS: atom_id res chain seq x y z
N MET A 1 4.58 8.63 7.09
CA MET A 1 5.28 7.52 7.80
C MET A 1 6.77 7.55 7.52
N VAL A 2 7.22 7.43 6.27
CA VAL A 2 8.66 7.48 5.90
C VAL A 2 9.27 8.82 6.33
N GLU A 3 8.67 9.95 5.93
CA GLU A 3 9.08 11.31 6.33
C GLU A 3 9.13 11.50 7.86
N GLN A 4 8.10 11.04 8.58
CA GLN A 4 8.03 11.13 10.05
C GLN A 4 9.13 10.33 10.77
N ARG A 5 9.79 9.43 10.07
CA ARG A 5 10.90 8.61 10.58
C ARG A 5 12.27 9.05 10.06
N GLY A 6 12.31 10.12 9.27
CA GLY A 6 13.56 10.63 8.69
C GLY A 6 14.18 9.72 7.63
N LEU A 7 13.35 8.90 6.94
CA LEU A 7 13.81 7.87 5.99
C LEU A 7 13.60 8.27 4.52
N THR A 8 13.30 9.53 4.23
CA THR A 8 12.93 9.98 2.87
C THR A 8 13.99 9.71 1.83
N GLU A 9 15.26 9.84 2.19
CA GLU A 9 16.40 9.60 1.28
C GLU A 9 16.64 8.11 0.97
N GLN A 10 15.98 7.21 1.71
CA GLN A 10 16.11 5.76 1.53
C GLN A 10 14.95 5.17 0.73
N PHE A 11 13.97 5.99 0.35
CA PHE A 11 12.77 5.53 -0.33
C PHE A 11 12.47 6.33 -1.59
N GLU A 12 12.31 5.63 -2.69
CA GLU A 12 11.64 6.13 -3.88
C GLU A 12 10.25 5.53 -3.97
N ILE A 13 9.21 6.37 -3.89
CA ILE A 13 7.82 5.91 -3.83
C ILE A 13 7.03 6.48 -5.01
N ALA A 14 6.46 5.61 -5.81
CA ALA A 14 5.59 5.98 -6.92
C ALA A 14 4.26 5.21 -6.86
N SER A 15 3.33 5.62 -7.70
CA SER A 15 2.06 4.93 -7.92
C SER A 15 1.77 4.76 -9.39
N ALA A 16 1.14 3.65 -9.74
CA ALA A 16 0.69 3.33 -11.08
C ALA A 16 -0.61 2.52 -11.01
N ALA A 17 -1.39 2.54 -12.09
CA ALA A 17 -2.56 1.70 -12.28
C ALA A 17 -2.23 0.53 -13.19
N THR A 18 -3.04 -0.52 -13.15
CA THR A 18 -2.97 -1.64 -14.09
C THR A 18 -3.84 -1.43 -15.33
N SER A 19 -4.71 -0.39 -15.33
CA SER A 19 -5.55 -0.01 -16.48
C SER A 19 -5.17 1.37 -17.01
N THR A 20 -5.70 1.71 -18.19
CA THR A 20 -5.54 3.03 -18.82
C THR A 20 -6.84 3.85 -18.77
N GLU A 21 -7.85 3.40 -18.02
CA GLU A 21 -9.17 4.03 -17.96
C GLU A 21 -9.11 5.50 -17.50
N GLU A 22 -8.15 5.83 -16.66
CA GLU A 22 -7.93 7.20 -16.17
C GLU A 22 -6.90 7.98 -17.01
N ILE A 23 -6.61 7.53 -18.24
CA ILE A 23 -5.64 8.17 -19.13
C ILE A 23 -6.32 8.53 -20.47
N TRP A 24 -6.47 9.81 -20.74
CA TRP A 24 -7.09 10.32 -21.96
C TRP A 24 -6.08 11.12 -22.78
N ASN A 25 -5.94 10.78 -24.07
CA ASN A 25 -4.98 11.45 -24.98
C ASN A 25 -3.55 11.53 -24.39
N GLY A 26 -3.09 10.46 -23.75
CA GLY A 26 -1.77 10.40 -23.13
C GLY A 26 -1.62 11.20 -21.82
N LYS A 27 -2.71 11.80 -21.32
CA LYS A 27 -2.70 12.56 -20.07
C LYS A 27 -3.54 11.86 -19.00
N GLY A 28 -2.93 11.53 -17.89
CA GLY A 28 -3.61 10.93 -16.76
C GLY A 28 -4.49 11.92 -15.99
N ASN A 29 -5.60 11.45 -15.46
CA ASN A 29 -6.47 12.20 -14.57
C ASN A 29 -5.78 12.49 -13.23
N PRO A 30 -6.15 13.57 -12.52
CA PRO A 30 -5.73 13.81 -11.15
C PRO A 30 -6.36 12.78 -10.21
N ILE A 31 -5.88 12.73 -8.98
CA ILE A 31 -6.51 11.91 -7.93
C ILE A 31 -7.99 12.29 -7.80
N TYR A 32 -8.84 11.29 -7.69
CA TYR A 32 -10.29 11.45 -7.55
C TYR A 32 -10.64 12.40 -6.37
N PRO A 33 -11.52 13.40 -6.54
CA PRO A 33 -11.75 14.44 -5.53
C PRO A 33 -12.12 13.91 -4.13
N PRO A 34 -12.99 12.90 -3.97
CA PRO A 34 -13.26 12.30 -2.65
C PRO A 34 -12.02 11.68 -2.00
N ALA A 35 -11.14 11.01 -2.78
CA ALA A 35 -9.88 10.51 -2.26
C ALA A 35 -8.94 11.64 -1.82
N GLN A 36 -8.89 12.77 -2.58
CA GLN A 36 -8.15 13.95 -2.14
C GLN A 36 -8.68 14.51 -0.81
N ALA A 37 -10.01 14.52 -0.62
CA ALA A 37 -10.62 14.98 0.62
C ALA A 37 -10.19 14.10 1.81
N GLU A 38 -10.21 12.79 1.64
CA GLU A 38 -9.77 11.85 2.67
C GLU A 38 -8.27 12.01 3.00
N LEU A 39 -7.41 12.13 1.99
CA LEU A 39 -5.99 12.41 2.19
C LEU A 39 -5.76 13.69 3.01
N LYS A 40 -6.46 14.79 2.67
CA LYS A 40 -6.36 16.07 3.37
C LYS A 40 -6.85 15.98 4.82
N LYS A 41 -7.93 15.24 5.08
CA LYS A 41 -8.47 14.97 6.43
C LYS A 41 -7.39 14.35 7.34
N HIS A 42 -6.54 13.51 6.79
CA HIS A 42 -5.43 12.88 7.51
C HIS A 42 -4.10 13.66 7.40
N GLY A 43 -4.14 14.90 6.94
CA GLY A 43 -2.96 15.77 6.89
C GLY A 43 -1.98 15.48 5.77
N ILE A 44 -2.35 14.60 4.82
CA ILE A 44 -1.53 14.32 3.62
C ILE A 44 -1.66 15.50 2.64
N GLY A 45 -0.55 15.87 2.01
CA GLY A 45 -0.47 16.99 1.06
C GLY A 45 0.08 18.28 1.66
N LYS A 46 0.49 18.26 2.95
CA LYS A 46 0.98 19.47 3.66
C LYS A 46 2.50 19.69 3.52
N THR A 47 3.25 18.68 3.15
CA THR A 47 4.70 18.75 2.99
C THR A 47 5.12 18.53 1.54
N ALA A 48 6.37 18.84 1.20
CA ALA A 48 6.90 18.58 -0.14
C ALA A 48 6.80 17.10 -0.52
N TYR A 49 7.08 16.18 0.43
CA TYR A 49 7.03 14.73 0.22
C TYR A 49 5.59 14.18 0.08
N THR A 50 4.62 14.81 0.72
CA THR A 50 3.22 14.37 0.69
C THR A 50 2.37 15.14 -0.31
N ASN A 51 2.95 16.10 -1.04
CA ASN A 51 2.23 16.90 -2.02
C ASN A 51 1.77 16.02 -3.19
N PHE A 52 0.46 15.98 -3.41
CA PHE A 52 -0.16 15.21 -4.49
C PHE A 52 -0.80 16.07 -5.59
N ALA A 53 -0.67 17.40 -5.54
CA ALA A 53 -1.34 18.31 -6.49
C ALA A 53 -0.97 18.03 -7.96
N GLY A 54 0.28 17.64 -8.21
CA GLY A 54 0.77 17.28 -9.54
C GLY A 54 0.62 15.81 -9.93
N LYS A 55 0.14 14.94 -9.02
CA LYS A 55 0.01 13.52 -9.32
C LYS A 55 -1.06 13.26 -10.37
N ARG A 56 -0.72 12.39 -11.33
CA ARG A 56 -1.57 11.98 -12.43
C ARG A 56 -1.57 10.47 -12.54
N ALA A 57 -2.69 9.91 -13.02
CA ALA A 57 -2.75 8.51 -13.36
C ALA A 57 -1.71 8.17 -14.43
N ARG A 58 -1.03 7.05 -14.24
CA ARG A 58 -0.16 6.41 -15.22
C ARG A 58 -0.32 4.90 -15.14
N GLN A 59 -0.04 4.20 -16.21
CA GLN A 59 -0.02 2.75 -16.19
C GLN A 59 1.34 2.25 -15.70
N VAL A 60 1.34 1.11 -15.01
CA VAL A 60 2.57 0.38 -14.67
C VAL A 60 3.25 -0.10 -15.95
N THR A 61 4.58 -0.15 -15.97
CA THR A 61 5.38 -0.57 -17.12
C THR A 61 6.36 -1.67 -16.73
N LYS A 62 7.02 -2.28 -17.73
CA LYS A 62 8.11 -3.25 -17.50
C LYS A 62 9.29 -2.61 -16.80
N GLU A 63 9.55 -1.35 -17.10
CA GLU A 63 10.64 -0.57 -16.48
C GLU A 63 10.38 -0.38 -14.99
N ASP A 64 9.12 -0.22 -14.57
CA ASP A 64 8.77 -0.18 -13.13
C ASP A 64 9.16 -1.48 -12.42
N TYR A 65 8.94 -2.65 -13.05
CA TYR A 65 9.32 -3.93 -12.48
C TYR A 65 10.84 -4.06 -12.29
N HIS A 66 11.61 -3.57 -13.23
CA HIS A 66 13.08 -3.59 -13.12
C HIS A 66 13.63 -2.55 -12.15
N HIS A 67 12.94 -1.41 -12.03
CA HIS A 67 13.42 -0.27 -11.24
C HIS A 67 13.11 -0.40 -9.74
N TYR A 68 11.88 -0.81 -9.39
CA TYR A 68 11.45 -0.89 -7.99
C TYR A 68 11.76 -2.25 -7.37
N ASP A 69 12.13 -2.26 -6.07
CA ASP A 69 12.35 -3.48 -5.30
C ASP A 69 11.03 -4.18 -4.94
N TYR A 70 9.93 -3.44 -4.80
CA TYR A 70 8.62 -3.95 -4.44
C TYR A 70 7.51 -3.29 -5.25
N LEU A 71 6.57 -4.09 -5.77
CA LEU A 71 5.32 -3.63 -6.37
C LEU A 71 4.16 -4.08 -5.49
N LEU A 72 3.57 -3.12 -4.78
CA LEU A 72 2.51 -3.39 -3.80
C LEU A 72 1.14 -3.20 -4.44
N CYS A 73 0.39 -4.27 -4.57
CA CYS A 73 -0.92 -4.32 -5.20
C CYS A 73 -2.06 -4.19 -4.18
N ALA A 74 -3.15 -3.56 -4.59
CA ALA A 74 -4.34 -3.40 -3.75
C ALA A 74 -5.16 -4.70 -3.66
N ASP A 75 -5.17 -5.50 -4.73
CA ASP A 75 -5.94 -6.74 -4.83
C ASP A 75 -5.27 -7.78 -5.75
N THR A 76 -5.84 -8.98 -5.79
CA THR A 76 -5.33 -10.08 -6.62
C THR A 76 -5.53 -9.85 -8.13
N ASN A 77 -6.49 -9.02 -8.55
CA ASN A 77 -6.64 -8.65 -9.95
C ASN A 77 -5.49 -7.72 -10.37
N ASN A 78 -5.09 -6.82 -9.46
CA ASN A 78 -3.91 -5.97 -9.70
C ASN A 78 -2.65 -6.82 -9.86
N ILE A 79 -2.43 -7.87 -9.06
CA ILE A 79 -1.29 -8.80 -9.26
C ILE A 79 -1.32 -9.37 -10.67
N ARG A 80 -2.42 -10.03 -11.06
CA ARG A 80 -2.55 -10.66 -12.39
C ARG A 80 -2.36 -9.68 -13.54
N ASN A 81 -2.92 -8.48 -13.40
CA ASN A 81 -2.80 -7.45 -14.44
C ASN A 81 -1.39 -6.85 -14.48
N THR A 82 -0.72 -6.70 -13.34
CA THR A 82 0.69 -6.29 -13.29
C THR A 82 1.54 -7.30 -14.03
N GLU A 83 1.43 -8.61 -13.74
CA GLU A 83 2.17 -9.66 -14.44
C GLU A 83 1.89 -9.72 -15.95
N ARG A 84 0.67 -9.39 -16.39
CA ARG A 84 0.37 -9.29 -17.84
C ARG A 84 1.17 -8.18 -18.51
N ILE A 85 1.42 -7.08 -17.81
CA ILE A 85 2.10 -5.90 -18.35
C ILE A 85 3.61 -6.05 -18.22
N THR A 86 4.08 -6.47 -17.05
CA THR A 86 5.52 -6.53 -16.72
C THR A 86 6.18 -7.83 -17.15
N GLY A 87 5.41 -8.90 -17.29
CA GLY A 87 5.89 -10.28 -17.41
C GLY A 87 5.74 -11.04 -16.08
N ALA A 88 6.11 -12.31 -16.07
CA ALA A 88 6.07 -13.14 -14.87
C ALA A 88 6.95 -12.56 -13.75
N ASP A 89 6.48 -12.65 -12.53
CA ASP A 89 7.23 -12.20 -11.34
C ASP A 89 8.37 -13.18 -10.97
N THR A 90 9.46 -13.12 -11.73
CA THR A 90 10.63 -14.00 -11.55
C THR A 90 11.49 -13.64 -10.34
N GLU A 91 11.33 -12.42 -9.82
CA GLU A 91 12.13 -11.91 -8.70
C GLU A 91 11.33 -11.85 -7.38
N GLY A 92 10.03 -12.21 -7.43
CA GLY A 92 9.17 -12.20 -6.24
C GLY A 92 8.93 -10.81 -5.68
N LYS A 93 8.74 -9.80 -6.56
CA LYS A 93 8.57 -8.39 -6.18
C LYS A 93 7.11 -7.95 -6.04
N ILE A 94 6.16 -8.74 -6.57
CA ILE A 94 4.75 -8.35 -6.65
C ILE A 94 3.98 -8.93 -5.47
N HIS A 95 3.50 -8.08 -4.57
CA HIS A 95 2.84 -8.50 -3.33
C HIS A 95 1.51 -7.79 -3.12
N LEU A 96 0.61 -8.39 -2.34
CA LEU A 96 -0.52 -7.64 -1.78
C LEU A 96 -0.05 -6.74 -0.64
N LEU A 97 -0.47 -5.48 -0.64
CA LEU A 97 -0.12 -4.57 0.46
C LEU A 97 -0.62 -5.08 1.82
N LEU A 98 -1.81 -5.69 1.86
CA LEU A 98 -2.39 -6.21 3.10
C LEU A 98 -1.74 -7.49 3.62
N ASP A 99 -0.89 -8.17 2.85
CA ASP A 99 -0.11 -9.30 3.36
C ASP A 99 0.85 -8.87 4.48
N TYR A 100 1.25 -7.61 4.48
CA TYR A 100 2.10 -7.03 5.51
C TYR A 100 1.34 -6.49 6.72
N ALA A 101 0.00 -6.36 6.66
CA ALA A 101 -0.77 -5.71 7.73
C ALA A 101 -0.70 -6.44 9.08
N ASP A 102 -0.47 -7.74 9.09
CA ASP A 102 -0.42 -8.58 10.29
C ASP A 102 0.96 -8.60 10.97
N GLU A 103 2.01 -8.11 10.30
CA GLU A 103 3.38 -8.01 10.86
C GLU A 103 3.45 -7.18 12.16
N LEU A 104 2.47 -6.31 12.40
CA LEU A 104 2.39 -5.50 13.62
C LEU A 104 1.97 -6.32 14.85
N GLN A 105 1.36 -7.50 14.67
CA GLN A 105 0.81 -8.29 15.78
C GLN A 105 1.78 -9.35 16.27
N GLU A 106 2.65 -9.88 15.43
CA GLU A 106 3.64 -10.90 15.83
C GLU A 106 4.72 -10.31 16.75
N GLY A 107 5.10 -9.04 16.57
CA GLY A 107 6.06 -8.35 17.45
C GLY A 107 5.55 -8.04 18.85
N SER A 108 4.23 -8.05 19.08
CA SER A 108 3.63 -7.76 20.39
C SER A 108 3.36 -9.00 21.25
N GLN A 109 3.52 -10.21 20.71
CA GLN A 109 3.22 -11.46 21.43
C GLN A 109 4.43 -12.07 22.19
N LEU A 110 5.61 -11.44 22.15
CA LEU A 110 6.80 -11.97 22.85
C LEU A 110 6.87 -11.58 24.34
N GLN A 111 5.86 -10.92 24.89
CA GLN A 111 5.79 -10.66 26.34
C GLN A 111 4.36 -10.83 26.85
N THR A 112 3.93 -12.06 27.10
CA THR A 112 3.13 -12.45 28.27
C THR A 112 2.71 -13.92 28.17
N LYS A 113 3.58 -14.82 28.58
CA LYS A 113 3.14 -16.10 29.13
C LYS A 113 2.81 -15.86 30.59
N ASN A 114 1.55 -15.56 30.90
CA ASN A 114 0.92 -16.02 32.15
C ASN A 114 -0.57 -15.73 32.19
N LYS A 115 -1.30 -16.84 32.34
CA LYS A 115 -2.60 -17.04 32.99
C LYS A 115 -3.88 -16.46 32.40
N SER A 116 -4.66 -17.46 31.89
CA SER A 116 -6.08 -17.66 32.22
C SER A 116 -7.06 -16.53 31.96
N SER A 117 -7.73 -16.60 30.85
CA SER A 117 -9.20 -16.61 30.76
C SER A 117 -9.62 -16.56 29.29
N ASN A 118 -10.64 -17.35 28.96
CA ASN A 118 -11.26 -17.48 27.64
C ASN A 118 -11.72 -16.12 27.09
N SER A 119 -10.95 -15.53 26.22
CA SER A 119 -11.41 -14.66 25.15
C SER A 119 -10.51 -14.95 23.97
N ILE A 120 -11.01 -15.80 23.08
CA ILE A 120 -10.43 -15.99 21.76
C ILE A 120 -10.59 -14.66 21.05
N SER A 121 -9.61 -13.77 21.17
CA SER A 121 -9.40 -12.70 20.21
C SER A 121 -9.05 -13.38 18.90
N GLN A 122 -10.04 -13.61 18.05
CA GLN A 122 -9.81 -14.01 16.68
C GLN A 122 -9.05 -12.86 16.02
N THR A 123 -7.74 -12.95 16.01
CA THR A 123 -6.88 -12.15 15.15
C THR A 123 -7.26 -12.50 13.72
N ILE A 124 -8.09 -11.70 13.10
CA ILE A 124 -8.48 -11.90 11.71
C ILE A 124 -7.26 -11.55 10.88
N SER A 125 -6.54 -12.58 10.41
CA SER A 125 -5.46 -12.40 9.46
C SER A 125 -5.96 -11.63 8.23
N ARG A 126 -5.20 -10.64 7.80
CA ARG A 126 -5.48 -9.85 6.60
C ARG A 126 -4.74 -10.36 5.37
N ARG A 127 -3.91 -11.39 5.51
CA ARG A 127 -3.18 -12.00 4.40
C ARG A 127 -4.13 -12.48 3.30
N GLY A 128 -3.78 -12.20 2.05
CA GLY A 128 -4.59 -12.53 0.89
C GLY A 128 -5.86 -11.67 0.73
N LYS A 129 -6.06 -10.65 1.57
CA LYS A 129 -7.20 -9.74 1.47
C LYS A 129 -6.90 -8.57 0.56
N SER A 130 -7.93 -8.14 -0.14
CA SER A 130 -7.92 -6.93 -0.95
C SER A 130 -8.21 -5.70 -0.10
N ILE A 131 -7.60 -4.57 -0.45
CA ILE A 131 -7.98 -3.26 0.07
C ILE A 131 -9.43 -2.98 -0.36
N ALA A 132 -10.24 -2.45 0.55
CA ALA A 132 -11.60 -2.07 0.25
C ALA A 132 -11.66 -1.02 -0.86
N ASP A 133 -12.39 -1.32 -1.94
CA ASP A 133 -12.59 -0.38 -3.05
C ASP A 133 -13.73 0.61 -2.70
N PRO A 134 -13.44 1.90 -2.53
CA PRO A 134 -14.42 2.89 -2.16
C PRO A 134 -15.33 3.29 -3.34
N TRP A 135 -15.05 2.87 -4.57
CA TRP A 135 -15.86 3.16 -5.74
C TRP A 135 -17.30 2.68 -5.59
N TYR A 136 -17.48 1.49 -5.00
CA TYR A 136 -18.80 0.89 -4.82
C TYR A 136 -19.51 1.33 -3.53
N SER A 137 -18.76 1.62 -2.47
CA SER A 137 -19.31 1.95 -1.14
C SER A 137 -19.38 3.45 -0.86
N GLY A 138 -18.55 4.25 -1.53
CA GLY A 138 -18.32 5.66 -1.18
C GLY A 138 -17.54 5.84 0.13
N ASP A 139 -17.20 4.75 0.83
CA ASP A 139 -16.51 4.81 2.14
C ASP A 139 -14.99 4.73 1.98
N PHE A 140 -14.36 5.87 1.97
CA PHE A 140 -12.89 5.98 1.96
C PHE A 140 -12.23 5.67 3.31
N THR A 141 -13.00 5.60 4.40
CA THR A 141 -12.45 5.36 5.74
C THR A 141 -11.87 3.94 5.84
N GLN A 142 -12.59 2.95 5.31
CA GLN A 142 -12.09 1.57 5.31
C GLN A 142 -10.84 1.44 4.44
N THR A 143 -10.87 2.02 3.23
CA THR A 143 -9.70 2.05 2.33
C THR A 143 -8.49 2.70 3.01
N TRP A 144 -8.69 3.83 3.69
CA TRP A 144 -7.65 4.49 4.47
C TRP A 144 -7.06 3.57 5.54
N ASN A 145 -7.90 2.93 6.33
CA ASN A 145 -7.47 2.02 7.39
C ASN A 145 -6.67 0.83 6.86
N ASP A 146 -7.10 0.25 5.75
CA ASP A 146 -6.41 -0.86 5.09
C ASP A 146 -5.03 -0.43 4.56
N VAL A 147 -4.98 0.69 3.83
CA VAL A 147 -3.71 1.23 3.31
C VAL A 147 -2.74 1.56 4.44
N VAL A 148 -3.23 2.21 5.51
CA VAL A 148 -2.37 2.55 6.67
C VAL A 148 -1.86 1.29 7.36
N ALA A 149 -2.70 0.27 7.54
CA ALA A 149 -2.29 -1.00 8.16
C ALA A 149 -1.21 -1.68 7.31
N GLY A 150 -1.45 -1.83 6.00
CA GLY A 150 -0.48 -2.42 5.08
C GLY A 150 0.84 -1.65 5.03
N CYS A 151 0.79 -0.33 4.91
CA CYS A 151 2.01 0.50 4.90
C CYS A 151 2.81 0.44 6.20
N LYS A 152 2.14 0.37 7.37
CA LYS A 152 2.82 0.20 8.66
C LYS A 152 3.52 -1.15 8.74
N GLY A 153 2.83 -2.22 8.38
CA GLY A 153 3.38 -3.57 8.37
C GLY A 153 4.54 -3.70 7.40
N PHE A 154 4.37 -3.20 6.17
CA PHE A 154 5.45 -3.19 5.17
C PHE A 154 6.71 -2.44 5.66
N LEU A 155 6.54 -1.27 6.27
CA LEU A 155 7.69 -0.54 6.81
C LEU A 155 8.38 -1.28 7.97
N ASN A 156 7.64 -2.03 8.77
CA ASN A 156 8.23 -2.89 9.80
C ASN A 156 8.97 -4.10 9.17
N TYR A 157 8.37 -4.72 8.16
CA TYR A 157 9.02 -5.78 7.38
C TYR A 157 10.37 -5.30 6.83
N LEU A 158 10.39 -4.13 6.16
CA LEU A 158 11.63 -3.57 5.60
C LEU A 158 12.69 -3.30 6.68
N LYS A 159 12.30 -2.85 7.86
CA LYS A 159 13.22 -2.68 8.99
C LYS A 159 13.90 -3.98 9.41
N ASN A 160 13.14 -5.06 9.43
CA ASN A 160 13.65 -6.37 9.84
C ASN A 160 14.56 -6.98 8.76
N VAL A 161 14.22 -6.79 7.47
CA VAL A 161 14.95 -7.39 6.34
C VAL A 161 16.17 -6.54 5.95
N HIS A 162 16.00 -5.23 5.84
CA HIS A 162 17.02 -4.31 5.31
C HIS A 162 17.73 -3.49 6.40
N LYS A 163 17.34 -3.61 7.66
CA LYS A 163 17.92 -2.87 8.81
C LYS A 163 17.92 -1.34 8.62
N ILE A 164 16.88 -0.81 7.98
CA ILE A 164 16.68 0.63 7.76
C ILE A 164 16.20 1.36 9.01
#